data_06c3f17b8176de7a0a504797edef24ee
#
_entry.id   06c3f17b8176de7a0a504797edef24ee
#
_cell.length_a   1.000
_cell.length_b   1.000
_cell.length_c   1.000
_cell.angle_alpha   90.00
_cell.angle_beta   90.00
_cell.angle_gamma   90.00
#
_symmetry.space_group_name_H-M   'P 1'
#
loop_
_entity.id
_entity.type
_entity.pdbx_description
1 polymer ?
#
loop_
_entity_poly.entity_id
_entity_poly.type
_entity_poly.pdbx_seq_one_letter_code
_entity_poly.pdbx_strand_id
1 'polypeptide(L)'
;GFAVDNATLTRFFTFHFVLPFIVAAFTMIHLLFLHQTGSNNPLGLNSDSDKIPFHPYFTFKDIIGFILLIMSLTLVTLLFPYNLGDPDNFTPANPLVTPIHIQPEWYFLFAYAIL
;
A
#
# COMPACT_ATOMS: atom_id res chain seq x y z
N GLY A 1 -4.31 22.81 -20.79
CA GLY A 1 -4.23 24.00 -19.98
C GLY A 1 -2.81 24.37 -19.58
N PHE A 2 -2.67 25.45 -18.85
CA PHE A 2 -1.35 25.94 -18.51
C PHE A 2 -0.69 25.15 -17.38
N ALA A 3 -1.46 24.61 -16.45
CA ALA A 3 -0.92 23.88 -15.29
C ALA A 3 -1.29 22.41 -15.35
N VAL A 4 -2.58 22.10 -15.37
CA VAL A 4 -3.09 20.73 -15.38
C VAL A 4 -4.17 20.62 -16.43
N ASP A 5 -4.08 19.62 -17.27
CA ASP A 5 -5.05 19.37 -18.33
C ASP A 5 -5.23 17.86 -18.50
N ASN A 6 -6.07 17.46 -19.45
CA ASN A 6 -6.35 16.07 -19.73
C ASN A 6 -5.09 15.25 -20.01
N ALA A 7 -4.13 15.80 -20.74
CA ALA A 7 -2.86 15.13 -21.03
C ALA A 7 -2.07 14.83 -19.75
N THR A 8 -2.00 15.79 -18.85
CA THR A 8 -1.32 15.62 -17.56
C THR A 8 -2.01 14.59 -16.69
N LEU A 9 -3.33 14.66 -16.61
CA LEU A 9 -4.13 13.72 -15.82
C LEU A 9 -3.97 12.29 -16.32
N THR A 10 -4.04 12.09 -17.62
CA THR A 10 -3.87 10.77 -18.24
C THR A 10 -2.48 10.20 -17.97
N ARG A 11 -1.46 11.05 -18.06
CA ARG A 11 -0.07 10.65 -17.80
C ARG A 11 0.13 10.18 -16.37
N PHE A 12 -0.35 10.95 -15.41
CA PHE A 12 -0.22 10.57 -13.98
C PHE A 12 -1.05 9.36 -13.63
N PHE A 13 -2.22 9.19 -14.24
CA PHE A 13 -3.00 7.97 -14.01
C PHE A 13 -2.26 6.74 -14.55
N THR A 14 -1.60 6.87 -15.70
CA THR A 14 -0.79 5.79 -16.24
C THR A 14 0.32 5.38 -15.26
N PHE A 15 1.01 6.35 -14.69
CA PHE A 15 2.03 6.07 -13.68
C PHE A 15 1.44 5.45 -12.43
N HIS A 16 0.29 5.92 -11.98
CA HIS A 16 -0.39 5.34 -10.80
C HIS A 16 -0.76 3.88 -11.04
N PHE A 17 -1.07 3.52 -12.27
CA PHE A 17 -1.37 2.12 -12.62
C PHE A 17 -0.11 1.26 -12.66
N VAL A 18 0.98 1.77 -13.24
CA VAL A 18 2.19 0.98 -13.52
C VAL A 18 3.14 0.90 -12.33
N LEU A 19 3.33 2.01 -11.60
CA LEU A 19 4.34 2.07 -10.53
C LEU A 19 4.14 1.04 -9.41
N PRO A 20 2.91 0.70 -8.98
CA PRO A 20 2.73 -0.36 -7.98
C PRO A 20 3.30 -1.71 -8.41
N PHE A 21 3.20 -2.05 -9.69
CA PHE A 21 3.78 -3.30 -10.20
C PHE A 21 5.31 -3.26 -10.18
N ILE A 22 5.89 -2.09 -10.47
CA ILE A 22 7.34 -1.90 -10.37
C ILE A 22 7.79 -2.03 -8.91
N VAL A 23 7.04 -1.45 -7.97
CA VAL A 23 7.32 -1.57 -6.55
C VAL A 23 7.25 -3.03 -6.10
N ALA A 24 6.26 -3.78 -6.60
CA ALA A 24 6.14 -5.19 -6.29
C ALA A 24 7.37 -5.97 -6.76
N ALA A 25 7.86 -5.68 -7.98
CA ALA A 25 9.06 -6.32 -8.51
C ALA A 25 10.29 -6.00 -7.66
N PHE A 26 10.45 -4.73 -7.26
CA PHE A 26 11.55 -4.34 -6.38
C PHE A 26 11.44 -4.98 -5.00
N THR A 27 10.23 -5.17 -4.50
CA THR A 27 10.01 -5.87 -3.23
C THR A 27 10.51 -7.31 -3.31
N MET A 28 10.22 -8.00 -4.40
CA MET A 28 10.70 -9.36 -4.60
C MET A 28 12.23 -9.42 -4.65
N ILE A 29 12.86 -8.47 -5.36
CA ILE A 29 14.32 -8.37 -5.43
C ILE A 29 14.89 -8.07 -4.04
N HIS A 30 14.25 -7.20 -3.29
CA HIS A 30 14.66 -6.84 -1.94
C HIS A 30 14.68 -8.06 -1.01
N LEU A 31 13.65 -8.90 -1.10
CA LEU A 31 13.58 -10.13 -0.32
C LEU A 31 14.62 -11.17 -0.79
N LEU A 32 14.91 -11.20 -2.08
CA LEU A 32 15.93 -12.08 -2.62
C LEU A 32 17.30 -11.76 -2.01
N PHE A 33 17.68 -10.49 -1.95
CA PHE A 33 18.95 -10.09 -1.35
C PHE A 33 18.97 -10.30 0.16
N LEU A 34 17.86 -10.11 0.83
CA LEU A 34 17.77 -10.44 2.26
C LEU A 34 18.02 -11.91 2.50
N HIS A 35 17.49 -12.78 1.64
CA HIS A 35 17.61 -14.21 1.81
C HIS A 35 19.05 -14.72 1.62
N GLN A 36 19.91 -13.97 0.94
CA GLN A 36 21.31 -14.36 0.77
C GLN A 36 22.08 -14.40 2.08
N THR A 37 21.78 -13.45 2.98
CA THR A 37 22.44 -13.39 4.30
C THR A 37 21.53 -13.82 5.44
N GLY A 38 20.21 -13.97 5.17
CA GLY A 38 19.22 -14.35 6.17
C GLY A 38 18.73 -13.19 6.99
N SER A 39 17.69 -13.48 7.75
CA SER A 39 17.05 -12.48 8.62
C SER A 39 17.80 -12.34 9.93
N ASN A 40 17.63 -11.18 10.58
CA ASN A 40 18.18 -10.91 11.89
C ASN A 40 17.06 -10.59 12.87
N ASN A 41 17.42 -10.42 14.15
CA ASN A 41 16.47 -10.00 15.16
C ASN A 41 16.62 -8.49 15.45
N PRO A 42 15.64 -7.90 16.17
CA PRO A 42 15.68 -6.45 16.45
C PRO A 42 16.90 -6.01 17.27
N LEU A 43 17.46 -6.90 18.09
CA LEU A 43 18.58 -6.57 18.94
C LEU A 43 19.93 -6.73 18.26
N GLY A 44 19.97 -7.36 17.08
CA GLY A 44 21.21 -7.62 16.37
C GLY A 44 22.09 -8.68 17.02
N LEU A 45 21.55 -9.45 17.96
CA LEU A 45 22.29 -10.48 18.67
C LEU A 45 22.34 -11.79 17.88
N ASN A 46 23.39 -12.58 18.12
CA ASN A 46 23.48 -13.92 17.57
C ASN A 46 22.44 -14.82 18.22
N SER A 47 21.54 -15.38 17.43
CA SER A 47 20.44 -16.21 17.90
C SER A 47 20.54 -17.64 17.42
N ASP A 48 21.73 -18.13 17.09
CA ASP A 48 21.92 -19.49 16.56
C ASP A 48 21.37 -20.57 17.49
N SER A 49 21.38 -20.34 18.81
CA SER A 49 20.85 -21.30 19.80
C SER A 49 19.33 -21.32 19.86
N ASP A 50 18.66 -20.32 19.30
CA ASP A 50 17.20 -20.16 19.39
C ASP A 50 16.54 -20.18 18.01
N LYS A 51 17.14 -20.89 17.07
CA LYS A 51 16.58 -21.02 15.73
C LYS A 51 15.81 -22.32 15.60
N ILE A 52 14.73 -22.22 14.83
CA ILE A 52 13.90 -23.38 14.48
C ILE A 52 13.78 -23.47 12.98
N PRO A 53 13.47 -24.64 12.40
CA PRO A 53 13.30 -24.77 10.96
C PRO A 53 12.20 -23.83 10.45
N PHE A 54 12.44 -23.22 9.28
CA PHE A 54 11.46 -22.34 8.68
C PHE A 54 10.18 -23.09 8.33
N HIS A 55 10.32 -24.28 7.76
CA HIS A 55 9.19 -25.17 7.50
C HIS A 55 9.14 -26.24 8.59
N PRO A 56 8.00 -26.49 9.26
CA PRO A 56 6.67 -25.93 9.00
C PRO A 56 6.33 -24.68 9.82
N TYR A 57 7.20 -24.22 10.71
CA TYR A 57 6.82 -23.18 11.68
C TYR A 57 6.51 -21.85 11.03
N PHE A 58 7.48 -21.27 10.32
CA PHE A 58 7.30 -19.95 9.74
C PHE A 58 6.58 -20.00 8.40
N THR A 59 6.58 -21.15 7.74
CA THR A 59 5.78 -21.33 6.52
C THR A 59 4.30 -21.14 6.83
N PHE A 60 3.79 -21.82 7.85
CA PHE A 60 2.39 -21.68 8.24
C PHE A 60 2.09 -20.32 8.83
N LYS A 61 3.03 -19.73 9.57
CA LYS A 61 2.85 -18.39 10.13
C LYS A 61 2.70 -17.33 9.03
N ASP A 62 3.51 -17.42 7.99
CA ASP A 62 3.41 -16.51 6.86
C ASP A 62 2.09 -16.69 6.10
N ILE A 63 1.65 -17.94 5.91
CA ILE A 63 0.37 -18.22 5.27
C ILE A 63 -0.77 -17.58 6.06
N ILE A 64 -0.76 -17.70 7.39
CA ILE A 64 -1.77 -17.08 8.24
C ILE A 64 -1.75 -15.56 8.08
N GLY A 65 -0.57 -14.95 8.02
CA GLY A 65 -0.44 -13.51 7.80
C GLY A 65 -1.05 -13.05 6.49
N PHE A 66 -0.79 -13.78 5.39
CA PHE A 66 -1.38 -13.48 4.10
C PHE A 66 -2.89 -13.64 4.11
N ILE A 67 -3.41 -14.70 4.75
CA ILE A 67 -4.85 -14.94 4.87
C ILE A 67 -5.51 -13.79 5.63
N LEU A 68 -4.91 -13.34 6.74
CA LEU A 68 -5.46 -12.23 7.52
C LEU A 68 -5.50 -10.94 6.71
N LEU A 69 -4.48 -10.66 5.95
CA LEU A 69 -4.44 -9.46 5.12
C LEU A 69 -5.52 -9.50 4.04
N ILE A 70 -5.63 -10.61 3.32
CA ILE A 70 -6.62 -10.77 2.25
C ILE A 70 -8.03 -10.76 2.82
N MET A 71 -8.25 -11.37 3.98
CA MET A 71 -9.54 -11.38 4.64
C MET A 71 -9.97 -9.98 5.05
N SER A 72 -9.05 -9.20 5.61
CA SER A 72 -9.33 -7.81 5.98
C SER A 72 -9.68 -6.97 4.76
N LEU A 73 -8.93 -7.11 3.69
CA LEU A 73 -9.19 -6.41 2.44
C LEU A 73 -10.56 -6.79 1.87
N THR A 74 -10.85 -8.09 1.82
CA THR A 74 -12.10 -8.60 1.28
C THR A 74 -13.29 -8.12 2.11
N LEU A 75 -13.16 -8.15 3.44
CA LEU A 75 -14.22 -7.70 4.33
C LEU A 75 -14.57 -6.24 4.08
N VAL A 76 -13.56 -5.38 4.02
CA VAL A 76 -13.77 -3.94 3.83
C VAL A 76 -14.34 -3.65 2.45
N THR A 77 -13.81 -4.28 1.41
CA THR A 77 -14.21 -3.97 0.03
C THR A 77 -15.60 -4.50 -0.32
N LEU A 78 -16.01 -5.63 0.25
CA LEU A 78 -17.30 -6.24 -0.09
C LEU A 78 -18.43 -5.83 0.84
N LEU A 79 -18.16 -5.65 2.13
CA LEU A 79 -19.20 -5.31 3.10
C LEU A 79 -19.31 -3.81 3.34
N PHE A 80 -18.20 -3.08 3.28
CA PHE A 80 -18.16 -1.65 3.57
C PHE A 80 -17.39 -0.88 2.50
N PRO A 81 -17.81 -0.96 1.22
CA PRO A 81 -17.00 -0.44 0.11
C PRO A 81 -16.81 1.08 0.14
N TYR A 82 -17.69 1.80 0.83
CA TYR A 82 -17.66 3.26 0.83
C TYR A 82 -17.27 3.88 2.17
N ASN A 83 -16.99 3.06 3.19
CA ASN A 83 -16.65 3.57 4.53
C ASN A 83 -15.40 4.42 4.55
N LEU A 84 -14.40 4.05 3.76
CA LEU A 84 -13.11 4.74 3.72
C LEU A 84 -13.01 5.72 2.56
N GLY A 85 -14.10 5.86 1.80
CA GLY A 85 -14.12 6.75 0.65
C GLY A 85 -14.55 8.17 1.00
N ASP A 86 -14.58 9.00 -0.01
CA ASP A 86 -14.97 10.39 0.10
C ASP A 86 -16.32 10.58 -0.59
N PRO A 87 -17.27 11.32 0.02
CA PRO A 87 -18.56 11.60 -0.62
C PRO A 87 -18.45 12.31 -1.97
N ASP A 88 -17.41 13.11 -2.16
CA ASP A 88 -17.19 13.81 -3.43
C ASP A 88 -16.98 12.87 -4.60
N ASN A 89 -16.58 11.64 -4.33
CA ASN A 89 -16.36 10.64 -5.38
C ASN A 89 -17.67 10.24 -6.09
N PHE A 90 -18.82 10.54 -5.50
CA PHE A 90 -20.14 10.30 -6.12
C PHE A 90 -20.59 11.46 -6.99
N THR A 91 -19.87 12.58 -6.96
CA THR A 91 -20.20 13.76 -7.75
C THR A 91 -19.54 13.67 -9.12
N PRO A 92 -20.30 13.91 -10.22
CA PRO A 92 -19.68 13.93 -11.54
C PRO A 92 -18.57 14.97 -11.64
N ALA A 93 -17.47 14.61 -12.31
CA ALA A 93 -16.32 15.50 -12.45
C ALA A 93 -16.66 16.68 -13.35
N ASN A 94 -16.33 17.88 -12.89
CA ASN A 94 -16.44 19.10 -13.68
C ASN A 94 -15.13 19.88 -13.57
N PRO A 95 -14.34 19.98 -14.66
CA PRO A 95 -13.05 20.64 -14.61
C PRO A 95 -13.12 22.15 -14.38
N LEU A 96 -14.32 22.75 -14.52
CA LEU A 96 -14.51 24.18 -14.34
C LEU A 96 -14.93 24.54 -12.91
N VAL A 97 -15.25 23.57 -12.08
CA VAL A 97 -15.73 23.81 -10.72
C VAL A 97 -14.77 23.14 -9.73
N THR A 98 -14.25 23.95 -8.81
CA THR A 98 -13.42 23.46 -7.73
C THR A 98 -14.30 23.05 -6.54
N PRO A 99 -14.04 21.91 -5.87
CA PRO A 99 -14.77 21.56 -4.66
C PRO A 99 -14.63 22.63 -3.59
N ILE A 100 -15.67 22.79 -2.77
CA ILE A 100 -15.70 23.81 -1.71
C ILE A 100 -14.62 23.53 -0.66
N HIS A 101 -14.43 22.26 -0.34
CA HIS A 101 -13.49 21.84 0.68
C HIS A 101 -12.49 20.85 0.07
N ILE A 102 -11.24 21.28 -0.05
CA ILE A 102 -10.15 20.46 -0.61
C ILE A 102 -9.23 20.04 0.50
N GLN A 103 -9.07 18.75 0.67
CA GLN A 103 -8.12 18.18 1.64
C GLN A 103 -7.56 16.87 1.10
N PRO A 104 -6.41 16.42 1.61
CA PRO A 104 -5.86 15.12 1.23
C PRO A 104 -6.77 14.00 1.70
N GLU A 105 -6.56 12.81 1.13
CA GLU A 105 -7.21 11.60 1.62
C GLU A 105 -6.91 11.39 3.11
N TRP A 106 -7.79 10.69 3.81
CA TRP A 106 -7.65 10.52 5.26
C TRP A 106 -6.31 9.90 5.66
N TYR A 107 -5.74 9.05 4.82
CA TYR A 107 -4.46 8.39 5.14
C TYR A 107 -3.26 9.32 5.01
N PHE A 108 -3.43 10.53 4.45
CA PHE A 108 -2.40 11.55 4.39
C PHE A 108 -2.63 12.71 5.37
N LEU A 109 -3.73 12.69 6.13
CA LEU A 109 -4.07 13.80 7.01
C LEU A 109 -3.02 14.02 8.10
N PHE A 110 -2.40 12.95 8.58
CA PHE A 110 -1.34 13.10 9.58
C PHE A 110 -0.15 13.87 9.03
N ALA A 111 0.23 13.63 7.79
CA ALA A 111 1.32 14.36 7.14
C ALA A 111 0.92 15.81 6.86
N TYR A 112 -0.31 16.02 6.47
CA TYR A 112 -0.84 17.38 6.25
C TYR A 112 -0.86 18.18 7.54
N ALA A 113 -1.18 17.54 8.65
CA ALA A 113 -1.18 18.21 9.97
C ALA A 113 0.23 18.60 10.44
N ILE A 114 1.24 17.82 10.05
CA ILE A 114 2.63 18.11 10.39
C ILE A 114 3.15 19.31 9.60
N LEU A 115 2.71 19.44 8.35
CA LEU A 115 3.05 20.58 7.52
C LEU A 115 2.34 21.85 8.02
#